data_325bed0ecac39004a04ec6ca35bfe36a
#
_entry.id   325bed0ecac39004a04ec6ca35bfe36a
#
_cell.length_a   1.000
_cell.length_b   1.000
_cell.length_c   1.000
_cell.angle_alpha   90.00
_cell.angle_beta   90.00
_cell.angle_gamma   90.00
#
_symmetry.space_group_name_H-M   'P 1'
#
loop_
_entity.id
_entity.type
_entity.pdbx_description
1 polymer ?
#
loop_
_entity_poly.entity_id
_entity_poly.type
_entity_poly.pdbx_seq_one_letter_code
_entity_poly.pdbx_strand_id
1 'polypeptide(L)'
;MLIEANSKKNLDKLKKLCELLNITYKVVDSKNRIYYHLAATFANNFTNHLLSITDEIINKFNLNKDFFIPISNQTIQKFKENKSKESQTGPAIRNDIETIKKHEKILENSNYLNLYKIITKSIKKNDL
;
A
#
# COMPACT_ATOMS: atom_id res chain seq x y z
N MET A 1 13.03 -7.86 10.52
CA MET A 1 13.05 -9.22 9.92
C MET A 1 12.15 -10.15 10.70
N LEU A 2 11.45 -11.11 10.05
CA LEU A 2 10.71 -12.18 10.74
C LEU A 2 11.59 -13.41 10.87
N ILE A 3 11.74 -13.95 12.08
CA ILE A 3 12.57 -15.13 12.35
C ILE A 3 11.75 -16.25 12.96
N GLU A 4 12.11 -17.48 12.60
CA GLU A 4 11.56 -18.72 13.11
C GLU A 4 12.65 -19.80 13.08
N ALA A 5 12.62 -20.77 13.97
CA ALA A 5 13.54 -21.88 13.95
C ALA A 5 12.88 -23.15 14.52
N ASN A 6 13.40 -24.31 14.11
CA ASN A 6 12.96 -25.62 14.54
C ASN A 6 13.40 -26.02 15.96
N SER A 7 14.23 -25.21 16.61
CA SER A 7 14.66 -25.43 17.99
C SER A 7 15.01 -24.12 18.69
N LYS A 8 14.91 -24.12 20.02
CA LYS A 8 15.31 -22.98 20.87
C LYS A 8 16.76 -22.57 20.60
N LYS A 9 17.67 -23.55 20.51
CA LYS A 9 19.10 -23.31 20.24
C LYS A 9 19.33 -22.55 18.91
N ASN A 10 18.62 -22.91 17.85
CA ASN A 10 18.74 -22.24 16.56
C ASN A 10 18.07 -20.86 16.57
N LEU A 11 16.94 -20.71 17.27
CA LEU A 11 16.30 -19.42 17.44
C LEU A 11 17.21 -18.42 18.17
N ASP A 12 17.89 -18.85 19.24
CA ASP A 12 18.81 -18.00 19.98
C ASP A 12 20.03 -17.58 19.13
N LYS A 13 20.53 -18.47 18.26
CA LYS A 13 21.56 -18.10 17.27
C LYS A 13 21.07 -17.04 16.29
N LEU A 14 19.84 -17.16 15.76
CA LEU A 14 19.26 -16.17 14.85
C LEU A 14 19.06 -14.82 15.52
N LYS A 15 18.60 -14.79 16.78
CA LYS A 15 18.49 -13.54 17.55
C LYS A 15 19.83 -12.85 17.70
N LYS A 16 20.87 -13.58 18.14
CA LYS A 16 22.24 -13.04 18.26
C LYS A 16 22.75 -12.49 16.93
N LEU A 17 22.50 -13.17 15.83
CA LEU A 17 22.90 -12.70 14.50
C LEU A 17 22.18 -11.39 14.15
N CYS A 18 20.87 -11.28 14.42
CA CYS A 18 20.14 -10.04 14.21
C CYS A 18 20.69 -8.88 15.05
N GLU A 19 21.03 -9.15 16.31
CA GLU A 19 21.62 -8.17 17.22
C GLU A 19 23.00 -7.69 16.72
N LEU A 20 23.87 -8.62 16.31
CA LEU A 20 25.18 -8.30 15.73
C LEU A 20 25.08 -7.44 14.46
N LEU A 21 24.05 -7.66 13.64
CA LEU A 21 23.82 -6.94 12.40
C LEU A 21 22.93 -5.68 12.57
N ASN A 22 22.55 -5.32 13.80
CA ASN A 22 21.62 -4.23 14.11
C ASN A 22 20.28 -4.34 13.32
N ILE A 23 19.79 -5.56 13.10
CA ILE A 23 18.54 -5.83 12.38
C ILE A 23 17.40 -5.95 13.39
N THR A 24 16.40 -5.07 13.28
CA THR A 24 15.13 -5.23 14.03
C THR A 24 14.46 -6.53 13.62
N TYR A 25 14.10 -7.36 14.60
CA TYR A 25 13.45 -8.64 14.33
C TYR A 25 12.23 -8.88 15.20
N LYS A 26 11.38 -9.81 14.74
CA LYS A 26 10.27 -10.37 15.51
C LYS A 26 10.23 -11.88 15.29
N VAL A 27 10.07 -12.64 16.38
CA VAL A 27 9.81 -14.09 16.31
C VAL A 27 8.36 -14.28 15.91
N VAL A 28 8.14 -15.01 14.82
CA VAL A 28 6.80 -15.26 14.26
C VAL A 28 6.75 -16.70 13.77
N ASP A 29 5.76 -17.45 14.23
CA ASP A 29 5.52 -18.80 13.75
C ASP A 29 4.98 -18.83 12.32
N SER A 30 5.05 -19.97 11.67
CA SER A 30 4.61 -20.16 10.29
C SER A 30 3.13 -19.84 10.08
N LYS A 31 2.26 -20.08 11.07
CA LYS A 31 0.83 -19.80 10.98
C LYS A 31 0.54 -18.31 10.93
N ASN A 32 1.29 -17.52 11.70
CA ASN A 32 1.10 -16.07 11.75
C ASN A 32 1.86 -15.33 10.64
N ARG A 33 2.86 -15.96 10.01
CA ARG A 33 3.65 -15.37 8.91
C ARG A 33 2.79 -14.94 7.73
N ILE A 34 1.69 -15.65 7.46
CA ILE A 34 0.77 -15.31 6.37
C ILE A 34 0.14 -13.91 6.54
N TYR A 35 -0.15 -13.47 7.77
CA TYR A 35 -0.70 -12.14 8.01
C TYR A 35 0.30 -11.02 7.73
N TYR A 36 1.58 -11.25 8.06
CA TYR A 36 2.66 -10.32 7.67
C TYR A 36 2.83 -10.26 6.16
N HIS A 37 2.74 -11.41 5.49
CA HIS A 37 2.83 -11.46 4.03
C HIS A 37 1.65 -10.73 3.37
N LEU A 38 0.43 -10.93 3.86
CA LEU A 38 -0.75 -10.22 3.39
C LEU A 38 -0.60 -8.70 3.56
N ALA A 39 -0.19 -8.25 4.74
CA ALA A 39 0.05 -6.83 4.99
C ALA A 39 1.16 -6.26 4.07
N ALA A 40 2.25 -7.01 3.86
CA ALA A 40 3.32 -6.61 2.95
C ALA A 40 2.84 -6.54 1.48
N THR A 41 1.94 -7.42 1.06
CA THR A 41 1.33 -7.38 -0.28
C THR A 41 0.59 -6.05 -0.49
N PHE A 42 -0.23 -5.63 0.47
CA PHE A 42 -0.91 -4.33 0.39
C PHE A 42 0.08 -3.17 0.44
N ALA A 43 1.02 -3.19 1.42
CA ALA A 43 1.94 -2.08 1.64
C ALA A 43 2.97 -1.89 0.52
N ASN A 44 3.33 -2.94 -0.20
CA ASN A 44 4.38 -2.91 -1.22
C ASN A 44 3.84 -3.26 -2.61
N ASN A 45 3.34 -4.48 -2.81
CA ASN A 45 3.03 -4.96 -4.17
C ASN A 45 1.87 -4.18 -4.81
N PHE A 46 0.77 -3.98 -4.08
CA PHE A 46 -0.37 -3.22 -4.59
C PHE A 46 -0.05 -1.74 -4.70
N THR A 47 0.66 -1.17 -3.73
CA THR A 47 1.12 0.21 -3.80
C THR A 47 2.02 0.44 -5.03
N ASN A 48 2.98 -0.46 -5.28
CA ASN A 48 3.83 -0.36 -6.47
C ASN A 48 3.02 -0.45 -7.77
N HIS A 49 2.03 -1.34 -7.84
CA HIS A 49 1.16 -1.44 -9.00
C HIS A 49 0.35 -0.17 -9.22
N LEU A 50 -0.19 0.46 -8.17
CA LEU A 50 -0.90 1.74 -8.28
C LEU A 50 0.02 2.88 -8.76
N LEU A 51 1.28 2.89 -8.32
CA LEU A 51 2.28 3.83 -8.83
C LEU A 51 2.62 3.58 -10.31
N SER A 52 2.67 2.32 -10.76
CA SER A 52 2.83 2.00 -12.19
C SER A 52 1.66 2.52 -13.02
N ILE A 53 0.43 2.37 -12.54
CA ILE A 53 -0.76 2.96 -13.20
C ILE A 53 -0.65 4.49 -13.25
N THR A 54 -0.15 5.10 -12.17
CA THR A 54 0.08 6.55 -12.13
C THR A 54 1.10 6.97 -13.21
N ASP A 55 2.20 6.23 -13.37
CA ASP A 55 3.19 6.49 -14.42
C ASP A 55 2.59 6.36 -15.83
N GLU A 56 1.75 5.36 -16.06
CA GLU A 56 1.05 5.23 -17.36
C GLU A 56 0.12 6.43 -17.66
N ILE A 57 -0.62 6.90 -16.65
CA ILE A 57 -1.48 8.09 -16.78
C ILE A 57 -0.64 9.34 -17.06
N ILE A 58 0.45 9.53 -16.31
CA ILE A 58 1.39 10.64 -16.48
C ILE A 58 1.91 10.67 -17.92
N ASN A 59 2.39 9.54 -18.42
CA ASN A 59 2.94 9.43 -19.78
C ASN A 59 1.86 9.65 -20.84
N LYS A 60 0.68 9.04 -20.68
CA LYS A 60 -0.44 9.14 -21.63
C LYS A 60 -0.91 10.59 -21.82
N PHE A 61 -0.94 11.37 -20.74
CA PHE A 61 -1.44 12.75 -20.76
C PHE A 61 -0.34 13.81 -20.69
N ASN A 62 0.93 13.39 -20.82
CA ASN A 62 2.10 14.26 -20.75
C ASN A 62 2.11 15.18 -19.52
N LEU A 63 1.90 14.60 -18.34
CA LEU A 63 1.86 15.34 -17.07
C LEU A 63 3.26 15.43 -16.45
N ASN A 64 3.49 16.44 -15.60
CA ASN A 64 4.74 16.55 -14.86
C ASN A 64 4.70 15.63 -13.62
N LYS A 65 5.59 14.62 -13.59
CA LYS A 65 5.72 13.63 -12.50
C LYS A 65 6.06 14.26 -11.15
N ASP A 66 6.77 15.38 -11.13
CA ASP A 66 7.25 16.02 -9.90
C ASP A 66 6.10 16.46 -8.98
N PHE A 67 4.91 16.70 -9.52
CA PHE A 67 3.72 17.02 -8.72
C PHE A 67 3.17 15.83 -7.92
N PHE A 68 3.46 14.60 -8.34
CA PHE A 68 2.92 13.39 -7.71
C PHE A 68 3.85 12.79 -6.65
N ILE A 69 5.15 13.05 -6.72
CA ILE A 69 6.14 12.56 -5.75
C ILE A 69 5.86 13.05 -4.33
N PRO A 70 5.62 14.36 -4.07
CA PRO A 70 5.31 14.86 -2.73
C PRO A 70 4.03 14.24 -2.15
N ILE A 71 3.00 14.05 -2.96
CA ILE A 71 1.72 13.44 -2.55
C ILE A 71 1.92 12.00 -2.12
N SER A 72 2.69 11.22 -2.87
CA SER A 72 3.03 9.83 -2.54
C SER A 72 3.85 9.75 -1.25
N ASN A 73 4.85 10.61 -1.08
CA ASN A 73 5.66 10.68 0.14
C ASN A 73 4.81 11.05 1.36
N GLN A 74 3.85 11.97 1.22
CA GLN A 74 2.94 12.33 2.30
C GLN A 74 2.08 11.14 2.74
N THR A 75 1.62 10.31 1.81
CA THR A 75 0.87 9.09 2.12
C THR A 75 1.69 8.13 2.97
N ILE A 76 2.96 7.90 2.62
CA ILE A 76 3.89 7.07 3.41
C ILE A 76 4.17 7.70 4.78
N GLN A 77 4.31 9.02 4.86
CA GLN A 77 4.51 9.70 6.13
C GLN A 77 3.30 9.53 7.07
N LYS A 78 2.07 9.65 6.56
CA LYS A 78 0.84 9.41 7.34
C LYS A 78 0.73 7.95 7.82
N PHE A 79 1.18 7.00 7.00
CA PHE A 79 1.27 5.60 7.43
C PHE A 79 2.24 5.41 8.60
N LYS A 80 3.42 6.05 8.58
CA LYS A 80 4.38 6.03 9.71
C LYS A 80 3.79 6.60 11.00
N GLU A 81 2.93 7.61 10.88
CA GLU A 81 2.26 8.27 12.01
C GLU A 81 1.02 7.50 12.51
N ASN A 82 0.69 6.33 11.95
CA ASN A 82 -0.53 5.56 12.22
C ASN A 82 -1.83 6.35 11.93
N LYS A 83 -1.80 7.25 10.94
CA LYS A 83 -2.92 8.13 10.57
C LYS A 83 -3.50 7.81 9.18
N SER A 84 -3.25 6.63 8.61
CA SER A 84 -3.65 6.30 7.24
C SER A 84 -5.16 6.43 7.02
N LYS A 85 -5.97 5.91 7.94
CA LYS A 85 -7.44 5.95 7.83
C LYS A 85 -7.98 7.38 7.95
N GLU A 86 -7.51 8.13 8.93
CA GLU A 86 -7.92 9.51 9.20
C GLU A 86 -7.48 10.48 8.09
N SER A 87 -6.38 10.14 7.41
CA SER A 87 -5.81 10.97 6.34
C SER A 87 -6.36 10.65 4.96
N GLN A 88 -7.32 9.71 4.86
CA GLN A 88 -7.92 9.37 3.57
C GLN A 88 -8.60 10.59 2.96
N THR A 89 -8.26 10.91 1.72
CA THR A 89 -8.77 12.05 0.95
C THR A 89 -9.34 11.59 -0.39
N GLY A 90 -9.78 12.53 -1.20
CA GLY A 90 -10.20 12.27 -2.57
C GLY A 90 -11.72 12.30 -2.77
N PRO A 91 -12.18 12.14 -4.02
CA PRO A 91 -13.59 12.27 -4.39
C PRO A 91 -14.47 11.20 -3.73
N ALA A 92 -13.93 10.01 -3.44
CA ALA A 92 -14.68 8.94 -2.79
C ALA A 92 -15.15 9.36 -1.38
N ILE A 93 -14.26 9.90 -0.54
CA ILE A 93 -14.58 10.35 0.83
C ILE A 93 -15.52 11.56 0.81
N ARG A 94 -15.32 12.49 -0.11
CA ARG A 94 -16.19 13.68 -0.22
C ARG A 94 -17.53 13.41 -0.92
N ASN A 95 -17.77 12.16 -1.34
CA ASN A 95 -18.93 11.77 -2.16
C ASN A 95 -19.12 12.63 -3.42
N ASP A 96 -18.02 13.02 -4.04
CA ASP A 96 -17.97 13.83 -5.26
C ASP A 96 -18.25 12.96 -6.50
N ILE A 97 -19.53 12.71 -6.74
CA ILE A 97 -20.02 11.83 -7.80
C ILE A 97 -19.65 12.38 -9.19
N GLU A 98 -19.63 13.69 -9.36
CA GLU A 98 -19.30 14.32 -10.64
C GLU A 98 -17.87 14.03 -11.06
N THR A 99 -16.90 14.22 -10.14
CA THR A 99 -15.49 13.89 -10.38
C THR A 99 -15.30 12.39 -10.63
N ILE A 100 -15.97 11.53 -9.84
CA ILE A 100 -15.89 10.08 -10.04
C ILE A 100 -16.36 9.69 -11.45
N LYS A 101 -17.50 10.21 -11.92
CA LYS A 101 -18.02 9.94 -13.27
C LYS A 101 -17.06 10.43 -14.37
N LYS A 102 -16.42 11.59 -14.20
CA LYS A 102 -15.40 12.09 -15.14
C LYS A 102 -14.20 11.13 -15.22
N HIS A 103 -13.71 10.64 -14.07
CA HIS A 103 -12.62 9.65 -14.03
C HIS A 103 -13.03 8.33 -14.69
N GLU A 104 -14.24 7.83 -14.40
CA GLU A 104 -14.75 6.60 -15.02
C GLU A 104 -14.85 6.72 -16.55
N LYS A 105 -15.28 7.88 -17.06
CA LYS A 105 -15.34 8.15 -18.50
C LYS A 105 -13.94 8.16 -19.14
N ILE A 106 -12.94 8.76 -18.49
CA ILE A 106 -11.55 8.75 -18.97
C ILE A 106 -11.00 7.31 -19.03
N LEU A 107 -11.43 6.46 -18.10
CA LEU A 107 -10.98 5.07 -17.97
C LEU A 107 -11.86 4.06 -18.74
N GLU A 108 -12.90 4.51 -19.47
CA GLU A 108 -13.94 3.66 -20.08
C GLU A 108 -13.36 2.52 -20.93
N ASN A 109 -12.30 2.80 -21.69
CA ASN A 109 -11.61 1.82 -22.54
C ASN A 109 -10.29 1.31 -21.93
N SER A 110 -10.16 1.41 -20.61
CA SER A 110 -8.97 0.99 -19.88
C SER A 110 -9.24 -0.26 -19.04
N ASN A 111 -8.25 -1.13 -18.95
CA ASN A 111 -8.26 -2.27 -18.02
C ASN A 111 -8.35 -1.84 -16.54
N TYR A 112 -8.13 -0.57 -16.24
CA TYR A 112 -8.12 -0.02 -14.88
C TYR A 112 -9.48 0.48 -14.39
N LEU A 113 -10.51 0.56 -15.24
CA LEU A 113 -11.84 1.04 -14.83
C LEU A 113 -12.43 0.21 -13.66
N ASN A 114 -12.35 -1.11 -13.77
CA ASN A 114 -12.87 -1.99 -12.72
C ASN A 114 -12.09 -1.85 -11.41
N LEU A 115 -10.76 -1.75 -11.49
CA LEU A 115 -9.90 -1.52 -10.32
C LEU A 115 -10.24 -0.18 -9.65
N TYR A 116 -10.39 0.89 -10.42
CA TYR A 116 -10.79 2.20 -9.92
C TYR A 116 -12.13 2.15 -9.17
N LYS A 117 -13.14 1.48 -9.74
CA LYS A 117 -14.47 1.30 -9.11
C LYS A 117 -14.39 0.52 -7.80
N ILE A 118 -13.62 -0.57 -7.77
CA ILE A 118 -13.46 -1.42 -6.57
C ILE A 118 -12.82 -0.61 -5.45
N ILE A 119 -11.72 0.09 -5.72
CA ILE A 119 -11.01 0.90 -4.73
C ILE A 119 -11.90 2.05 -4.25
N THR A 120 -12.56 2.77 -5.16
CA THR A 120 -13.49 3.87 -4.84
C THR A 120 -14.61 3.40 -3.90
N LYS A 121 -15.18 2.22 -4.17
CA LYS A 121 -16.22 1.60 -3.33
C LYS A 121 -15.68 1.22 -1.95
N SER A 122 -14.50 0.63 -1.89
CA SER A 122 -13.84 0.25 -0.63
C SER A 122 -13.57 1.47 0.27
N ILE A 123 -13.06 2.55 -0.32
CA ILE A 123 -12.84 3.82 0.40
C ILE A 123 -14.15 4.37 0.99
N LYS A 124 -15.27 4.35 0.23
CA LYS A 124 -16.58 4.83 0.71
C LYS A 124 -17.13 4.03 1.87
N LYS A 125 -16.93 2.71 1.87
CA LYS A 125 -17.51 1.81 2.88
C LYS A 125 -16.76 1.83 4.20
N ASN A 126 -15.52 2.27 4.19
CA ASN A 126 -14.67 2.26 5.39
C ASN A 126 -14.52 0.84 6.01
N ASP A 127 -14.54 -0.20 5.15
CA ASP A 127 -14.60 -1.62 5.51
C ASP A 127 -13.23 -2.14 6.02
N LEU A 128 -12.83 -1.69 7.21
CA LEU A 128 -11.89 -2.44 8.09
C LEU A 128 -12.05 -1.97 9.53
#